data_ec92b90e2bd3c4561ad6be5b04617a0c
#
_entry.id   ec92b90e2bd3c4561ad6be5b04617a0c
#
_cell.length_a   1.000
_cell.length_b   1.000
_cell.length_c   1.000
_cell.angle_alpha   90.00
_cell.angle_beta   90.00
_cell.angle_gamma   90.00
#
_symmetry.space_group_name_H-M   'P 1'
#
loop_
_entity.id
_entity.type
_entity.pdbx_description
1 polymer ?
#
loop_
_entity_poly.entity_id
_entity_poly.type
_entity_poly.pdbx_seq_one_letter_code
_entity_poly.pdbx_strand_id
1 'polypeptide(L)'
;MVFLSKAAAAREDRAEEARAEDSGSPGSEEPLHVASRLHAFNRFELKYLVPVEQAADIRDELAERMDRDLHSPVGGYGVWSLYYDTPQLRFYWEKIEGLKFRRKLRIRHYGDLDGATDETPVCVEIKQRVNRVTQKRRITLPYGTARQLCDGREMVEHAPAERPFVHEVLDLIVRLDLRPAAITGYQREALVGRASDTGLRVTFDRRVRGRDRDFRFDTPAPENRFTIPPHMSVMEIKVNERTPHWITDLAARRNLNLVRISKYVQSIETFGLAPRSIFHVDEADCPPPTPTEEQPLAQRPAQDAPLKVGAQ
;
A
#
# COMPACT_ATOMS: atom_id res chain seq x y z
N MET A 1 -26.49 17.17 5.35
CA MET A 1 -25.32 16.38 5.77
C MET A 1 -24.36 16.04 4.62
N VAL A 2 -24.70 16.39 3.38
CA VAL A 2 -23.92 16.13 2.13
C VAL A 2 -22.76 17.14 1.92
N PHE A 3 -22.78 18.29 2.60
CA PHE A 3 -21.79 19.38 2.39
C PHE A 3 -20.42 19.17 3.07
N LEU A 4 -20.30 18.27 4.04
CA LEU A 4 -19.05 18.04 4.76
C LEU A 4 -18.08 17.09 4.03
N SER A 5 -18.58 16.22 3.14
CA SER A 5 -17.76 15.27 2.37
C SER A 5 -16.94 15.94 1.24
N LYS A 6 -17.51 16.97 0.59
CA LYS A 6 -16.80 17.73 -0.49
C LYS A 6 -15.62 18.55 0.03
N ALA A 7 -15.68 18.99 1.28
CA ALA A 7 -14.63 19.82 1.88
C ALA A 7 -13.40 18.99 2.32
N ALA A 8 -13.57 17.70 2.62
CA ALA A 8 -12.50 16.88 3.14
C ALA A 8 -11.48 16.47 2.07
N ALA A 9 -11.94 15.99 0.90
CA ALA A 9 -11.05 15.58 -0.19
C ALA A 9 -10.28 16.78 -0.79
N ALA A 10 -10.97 17.93 -0.95
CA ALA A 10 -10.34 19.15 -1.47
C ALA A 10 -9.34 19.81 -0.49
N ARG A 11 -9.48 19.55 0.82
CA ARG A 11 -8.55 20.09 1.83
C ARG A 11 -7.27 19.28 2.00
N GLU A 12 -7.28 17.96 1.76
CA GLU A 12 -6.05 17.18 1.73
C GLU A 12 -5.10 17.63 0.60
N ASP A 13 -5.66 17.96 -0.58
CA ASP A 13 -4.88 18.46 -1.70
C ASP A 13 -4.34 19.87 -1.43
N ARG A 14 -5.14 20.77 -0.83
CA ARG A 14 -4.69 22.12 -0.47
C ARG A 14 -3.68 22.15 0.67
N ALA A 15 -3.76 21.23 1.63
CA ALA A 15 -2.77 21.17 2.72
C ALA A 15 -1.42 20.60 2.25
N GLU A 16 -1.41 19.78 1.19
CA GLU A 16 -0.19 19.32 0.53
C GLU A 16 0.34 20.38 -0.48
N GLU A 17 -0.53 21.11 -1.18
CA GLU A 17 -0.17 22.21 -2.09
C GLU A 17 0.26 23.48 -1.36
N ALA A 18 -0.40 23.87 -0.27
CA ALA A 18 -0.01 25.03 0.54
C ALA A 18 1.37 24.85 1.22
N ARG A 19 1.90 23.63 1.26
CA ARG A 19 3.30 23.34 1.64
C ARG A 19 4.27 23.39 0.46
N ALA A 20 3.79 23.57 -0.75
CA ALA A 20 4.59 23.64 -1.97
C ALA A 20 4.76 25.06 -2.53
N GLU A 21 3.95 26.03 -2.11
CA GLU A 21 3.90 27.38 -2.71
C GLU A 21 4.44 28.52 -1.85
N ASP A 22 5.05 28.25 -0.69
CA ASP A 22 5.73 29.31 0.07
C ASP A 22 7.20 29.45 -0.38
N SER A 23 7.39 30.13 -1.52
CA SER A 23 8.68 30.59 -1.98
C SER A 23 8.57 32.00 -2.51
N GLY A 24 8.93 33.00 -1.68
CA GLY A 24 9.30 34.30 -2.22
C GLY A 24 9.03 35.52 -1.34
N SER A 25 9.94 35.79 -0.40
CA SER A 25 10.32 37.17 -0.02
C SER A 25 11.76 37.17 0.51
N PRO A 26 12.63 38.06 0.07
CA PRO A 26 14.03 38.06 0.48
C PRO A 26 14.17 38.80 1.82
N GLY A 27 14.55 38.12 2.88
CA GLY A 27 15.03 38.76 4.09
C GLY A 27 14.57 38.18 5.43
N SER A 28 14.27 36.92 5.54
CA SER A 28 14.15 36.24 6.84
C SER A 28 14.97 34.93 6.81
N GLU A 29 15.77 34.71 7.84
CA GLU A 29 16.50 33.47 8.05
C GLU A 29 15.55 32.27 7.87
N GLU A 30 15.72 31.52 6.76
CA GLU A 30 14.95 30.30 6.51
C GLU A 30 15.26 29.29 7.62
N PRO A 31 14.28 28.90 8.44
CA PRO A 31 14.47 27.74 9.28
C PRO A 31 14.61 26.51 8.37
N LEU A 32 15.57 25.67 8.69
CA LEU A 32 16.00 24.42 8.05
C LEU A 32 14.88 23.44 7.56
N HIS A 33 13.93 23.90 6.75
CA HIS A 33 12.90 23.07 6.14
C HIS A 33 13.36 22.32 4.88
N VAL A 34 14.55 22.59 4.37
CA VAL A 34 15.16 21.85 3.24
C VAL A 34 15.37 20.37 3.61
N ALA A 35 15.57 20.05 4.88
CA ALA A 35 15.73 18.68 5.36
C ALA A 35 14.47 17.81 5.14
N SER A 36 13.26 18.37 5.20
CA SER A 36 12.01 17.60 5.09
C SER A 36 11.77 17.02 3.69
N ARG A 37 12.26 17.65 2.61
CA ARG A 37 12.15 17.13 1.23
C ARG A 37 13.11 15.99 0.96
N LEU A 38 14.32 16.01 1.51
CA LEU A 38 15.28 14.90 1.45
C LEU A 38 14.78 13.67 2.24
N HIS A 39 14.04 13.86 3.32
CA HIS A 39 13.58 12.79 4.19
C HIS A 39 12.33 12.06 3.68
N ALA A 40 11.59 12.61 2.71
CA ALA A 40 10.46 11.91 2.07
C ALA A 40 10.85 10.61 1.36
N PHE A 41 12.14 10.40 1.06
CA PHE A 41 12.67 9.18 0.44
C PHE A 41 12.81 8.01 1.43
N ASN A 42 12.85 8.24 2.73
CA ASN A 42 13.05 7.21 3.75
C ASN A 42 11.77 6.90 4.54
N ARG A 43 10.62 6.87 3.88
CA ARG A 43 9.36 6.52 4.54
C ARG A 43 9.23 5.02 4.71
N PHE A 44 9.13 4.59 5.96
CA PHE A 44 8.89 3.20 6.34
C PHE A 44 7.40 2.95 6.57
N GLU A 45 6.95 1.77 6.18
CA GLU A 45 5.58 1.28 6.37
C GLU A 45 5.67 -0.10 7.04
N LEU A 46 5.30 -0.17 8.32
CA LEU A 46 5.25 -1.38 9.11
C LEU A 46 3.80 -1.83 9.22
N LYS A 47 3.54 -3.12 9.04
CA LYS A 47 2.19 -3.68 9.10
C LYS A 47 2.12 -4.83 10.06
N TYR A 48 1.02 -4.87 10.79
CA TYR A 48 0.70 -5.88 11.77
C TYR A 48 -0.74 -6.36 11.55
N LEU A 49 -0.96 -7.63 11.78
CA LEU A 49 -2.30 -8.21 11.82
C LEU A 49 -2.60 -8.50 13.29
N VAL A 50 -3.56 -7.79 13.85
CA VAL A 50 -3.87 -7.83 15.28
C VAL A 50 -5.34 -8.13 15.54
N PRO A 51 -5.70 -8.88 16.59
CA PRO A 51 -7.08 -9.02 17.03
C PRO A 51 -7.74 -7.65 17.26
N VAL A 52 -9.05 -7.55 17.00
CA VAL A 52 -9.79 -6.27 17.10
C VAL A 52 -9.75 -5.73 18.54
N GLU A 53 -9.81 -6.60 19.54
CA GLU A 53 -9.72 -6.25 20.96
C GLU A 53 -8.35 -5.65 21.27
N GLN A 54 -7.27 -6.31 20.85
CA GLN A 54 -5.90 -5.81 21.04
C GLN A 54 -5.68 -4.50 20.27
N ALA A 55 -6.27 -4.36 19.08
CA ALA A 55 -6.22 -3.12 18.31
C ALA A 55 -6.91 -1.95 19.03
N ALA A 56 -7.98 -2.22 19.78
CA ALA A 56 -8.65 -1.21 20.61
C ALA A 56 -7.75 -0.75 21.75
N ASP A 57 -7.15 -1.68 22.49
CA ASP A 57 -6.21 -1.35 23.59
C ASP A 57 -5.00 -0.55 23.09
N ILE A 58 -4.44 -0.96 21.94
CA ILE A 58 -3.30 -0.25 21.34
C ILE A 58 -3.72 1.15 20.90
N ARG A 59 -4.90 1.32 20.29
CA ARG A 59 -5.42 2.63 19.89
C ARG A 59 -5.57 3.56 21.08
N ASP A 60 -6.10 3.06 22.20
CA ASP A 60 -6.33 3.85 23.41
C ASP A 60 -4.98 4.27 24.04
N GLU A 61 -3.99 3.38 24.07
CA GLU A 61 -2.61 3.71 24.48
C GLU A 61 -1.95 4.73 23.53
N LEU A 62 -2.16 4.62 22.24
CA LEU A 62 -1.64 5.57 21.25
C LEU A 62 -2.29 6.95 21.39
N ALA A 63 -3.57 7.04 21.75
CA ALA A 63 -4.30 8.30 21.92
C ALA A 63 -3.72 9.20 23.04
N GLU A 64 -2.95 8.65 23.98
CA GLU A 64 -2.23 9.43 24.98
C GLU A 64 -1.12 10.29 24.36
N ARG A 65 -0.52 9.84 23.23
CA ARG A 65 0.65 10.46 22.58
C ARG A 65 0.40 10.95 21.17
N MET A 66 -0.70 10.57 20.56
CA MET A 66 -1.06 10.91 19.19
C MET A 66 -2.43 11.60 19.16
N ASP A 67 -2.65 12.38 18.13
CA ASP A 67 -3.94 13.01 17.88
C ASP A 67 -4.72 12.18 16.84
N ARG A 68 -6.04 12.29 16.88
CA ARG A 68 -6.87 11.75 15.82
C ARG A 68 -6.60 12.54 14.54
N ASP A 69 -6.44 11.83 13.42
CA ASP A 69 -6.34 12.45 12.11
C ASP A 69 -7.61 13.29 11.85
N LEU A 70 -7.44 14.53 11.41
CA LEU A 70 -8.54 15.49 11.14
C LEU A 70 -9.60 14.93 10.18
N HIS A 71 -9.20 14.02 9.29
CA HIS A 71 -10.09 13.38 8.34
C HIS A 71 -10.69 12.06 8.85
N SER A 72 -10.37 11.68 10.10
CA SER A 72 -10.89 10.45 10.72
C SER A 72 -11.98 10.81 11.74
N PRO A 73 -13.27 10.74 11.36
CA PRO A 73 -14.36 10.98 12.31
C PRO A 73 -14.35 9.93 13.44
N VAL A 74 -15.13 10.17 14.48
CA VAL A 74 -15.35 9.19 15.54
C VAL A 74 -15.96 7.93 14.92
N GLY A 75 -15.35 6.77 15.18
CA GLY A 75 -15.74 5.49 14.57
C GLY A 75 -15.07 5.17 13.23
N GLY A 76 -14.30 6.13 12.68
CA GLY A 76 -13.58 5.93 11.42
C GLY A 76 -14.40 6.26 10.17
N TYR A 77 -13.86 5.93 9.01
CA TYR A 77 -14.47 6.14 7.70
C TYR A 77 -14.24 4.95 6.77
N GLY A 78 -15.15 4.79 5.84
CA GLY A 78 -15.04 3.79 4.78
C GLY A 78 -13.92 4.15 3.79
N VAL A 79 -13.19 3.16 3.33
CA VAL A 79 -12.23 3.30 2.22
C VAL A 79 -12.50 2.18 1.23
N TRP A 80 -12.87 2.54 0.01
CA TRP A 80 -13.14 1.58 -1.05
C TRP A 80 -12.17 1.79 -2.20
N SER A 81 -11.74 0.71 -2.82
CA SER A 81 -10.79 0.76 -3.91
C SER A 81 -11.12 -0.30 -4.96
N LEU A 82 -11.30 0.15 -6.21
CA LEU A 82 -11.37 -0.69 -7.38
C LEU A 82 -9.95 -0.79 -7.96
N TYR A 83 -9.37 -1.98 -7.94
CA TYR A 83 -8.05 -2.26 -8.49
C TYR A 83 -8.14 -2.72 -9.94
N TYR A 84 -7.18 -2.24 -10.73
CA TYR A 84 -6.98 -2.64 -12.11
C TYR A 84 -5.71 -3.47 -12.23
N ASP A 85 -5.77 -4.55 -13.00
CA ASP A 85 -4.63 -5.41 -13.32
C ASP A 85 -4.77 -5.96 -14.73
N THR A 86 -3.74 -6.62 -15.24
CA THR A 86 -3.81 -7.35 -16.50
C THR A 86 -4.66 -8.63 -16.33
N PRO A 87 -5.15 -9.24 -17.41
CA PRO A 87 -5.86 -10.53 -17.33
C PRO A 87 -5.05 -11.63 -16.63
N GLN A 88 -3.72 -11.58 -16.70
CA GLN A 88 -2.79 -12.50 -16.04
C GLN A 88 -2.37 -12.04 -14.64
N LEU A 89 -2.97 -10.97 -14.10
CA LEU A 89 -2.69 -10.41 -12.79
C LEU A 89 -1.21 -10.03 -12.58
N ARG A 90 -0.63 -9.32 -13.54
CA ARG A 90 0.78 -8.91 -13.51
C ARG A 90 1.16 -8.13 -12.26
N PHE A 91 0.33 -7.16 -11.81
CA PHE A 91 0.64 -6.36 -10.62
C PHE A 91 0.52 -7.14 -9.32
N TYR A 92 -0.34 -8.18 -9.29
CA TYR A 92 -0.38 -9.16 -8.22
C TYR A 92 0.95 -9.91 -8.17
N TRP A 93 1.38 -10.50 -9.30
CA TRP A 93 2.60 -11.29 -9.40
C TRP A 93 3.86 -10.45 -9.19
N GLU A 94 3.94 -9.20 -9.70
CA GLU A 94 5.03 -8.26 -9.36
C GLU A 94 5.24 -8.14 -7.84
N LYS A 95 4.15 -8.24 -7.05
CA LYS A 95 4.22 -8.18 -5.58
C LYS A 95 4.59 -9.53 -4.96
N ILE A 96 4.07 -10.65 -5.45
CA ILE A 96 4.32 -12.00 -4.92
C ILE A 96 5.77 -12.38 -5.17
N GLU A 97 6.24 -12.24 -6.40
CA GLU A 97 7.61 -12.54 -6.82
C GLU A 97 8.65 -11.54 -6.27
N GLY A 98 8.18 -10.49 -5.60
CA GLY A 98 9.07 -9.53 -4.95
C GLY A 98 9.87 -8.64 -5.90
N LEU A 99 9.39 -8.43 -7.13
CA LEU A 99 10.10 -7.65 -8.14
C LEU A 99 10.48 -6.26 -7.61
N LYS A 100 11.64 -5.77 -8.03
CA LYS A 100 12.13 -4.44 -7.63
C LYS A 100 11.27 -3.31 -8.16
N PHE A 101 10.64 -3.50 -9.32
CA PHE A 101 9.68 -2.58 -9.92
C PHE A 101 8.27 -3.15 -9.80
N ARG A 102 7.38 -2.42 -9.12
CA ARG A 102 6.00 -2.85 -8.85
C ARG A 102 5.04 -1.69 -8.98
N ARG A 103 3.87 -1.95 -9.55
CA ARG A 103 2.83 -0.95 -9.79
C ARG A 103 1.48 -1.38 -9.24
N LYS A 104 0.61 -0.41 -9.05
CA LYS A 104 -0.82 -0.59 -8.81
C LYS A 104 -1.55 0.61 -9.36
N LEU A 105 -2.62 0.36 -10.08
CA LEU A 105 -3.60 1.35 -10.49
C LEU A 105 -4.92 1.06 -9.76
N ARG A 106 -5.58 2.11 -9.27
CA ARG A 106 -6.89 1.96 -8.63
C ARG A 106 -7.69 3.24 -8.70
N ILE A 107 -9.01 3.08 -8.68
CA ILE A 107 -9.96 4.14 -8.33
C ILE A 107 -10.28 3.99 -6.85
N ARG A 108 -10.23 5.09 -6.07
CA ARG A 108 -10.47 5.05 -4.63
C ARG A 108 -11.51 6.05 -4.20
N HIS A 109 -12.45 5.59 -3.39
CA HIS A 109 -13.44 6.40 -2.69
C HIS A 109 -13.17 6.41 -1.18
N TYR A 110 -13.42 7.55 -0.54
CA TYR A 110 -13.38 7.73 0.90
C TYR A 110 -14.78 8.03 1.42
N GLY A 111 -15.29 7.24 2.34
CA GLY A 111 -16.65 7.27 2.86
C GLY A 111 -17.40 5.97 2.56
N ASP A 112 -18.68 5.98 2.87
CA ASP A 112 -19.55 4.86 2.56
C ASP A 112 -20.00 4.91 1.11
N LEU A 113 -20.29 3.75 0.52
CA LEU A 113 -20.76 3.66 -0.87
C LEU A 113 -22.26 3.88 -1.02
N ASP A 114 -22.99 3.95 0.10
CA ASP A 114 -24.44 4.17 0.06
C ASP A 114 -24.77 5.51 -0.63
N GLY A 115 -25.50 5.43 -1.73
CA GLY A 115 -25.84 6.59 -2.55
C GLY A 115 -24.69 7.08 -3.45
N ALA A 116 -23.66 6.28 -3.69
CA ALA A 116 -22.64 6.62 -4.68
C ALA A 116 -23.27 6.76 -6.07
N THR A 117 -22.86 7.82 -6.78
CA THR A 117 -23.32 8.16 -8.14
C THR A 117 -22.12 8.46 -9.03
N ASP A 118 -22.36 8.69 -10.30
CA ASP A 118 -21.29 9.10 -11.24
C ASP A 118 -20.64 10.43 -10.87
N GLU A 119 -21.30 11.28 -10.05
CA GLU A 119 -20.76 12.55 -9.55
C GLU A 119 -19.98 12.40 -8.23
N THR A 120 -19.95 11.20 -7.65
CA THR A 120 -19.22 10.95 -6.40
C THR A 120 -17.72 11.17 -6.60
N PRO A 121 -17.04 12.02 -5.79
CA PRO A 121 -15.62 12.26 -5.95
C PRO A 121 -14.80 11.02 -5.58
N VAL A 122 -13.89 10.66 -6.49
CA VAL A 122 -12.96 9.54 -6.33
C VAL A 122 -11.55 9.94 -6.73
N CYS A 123 -10.56 9.22 -6.23
CA CYS A 123 -9.16 9.40 -6.60
C CYS A 123 -8.73 8.29 -7.56
N VAL A 124 -8.27 8.64 -8.75
CA VAL A 124 -7.49 7.73 -9.61
C VAL A 124 -6.04 7.79 -9.13
N GLU A 125 -5.49 6.66 -8.73
CA GLU A 125 -4.18 6.60 -8.09
C GLU A 125 -3.26 5.57 -8.75
N ILE A 126 -2.02 5.98 -9.08
CA ILE A 126 -0.91 5.09 -9.40
C ILE A 126 0.03 5.04 -8.20
N LYS A 127 0.25 3.85 -7.67
CA LYS A 127 1.32 3.58 -6.72
C LYS A 127 2.41 2.78 -7.42
N GLN A 128 3.60 3.33 -7.48
CA GLN A 128 4.77 2.73 -8.10
C GLN A 128 5.85 2.56 -7.03
N ARG A 129 6.52 1.42 -7.05
CA ARG A 129 7.70 1.18 -6.23
C ARG A 129 8.86 0.77 -7.13
N VAL A 130 9.96 1.52 -7.03
CA VAL A 130 11.23 1.22 -7.70
C VAL A 130 12.26 0.93 -6.61
N ASN A 131 12.72 -0.31 -6.52
CA ASN A 131 13.55 -0.78 -5.41
C ASN A 131 12.88 -0.55 -4.04
N ARG A 132 13.38 0.42 -3.27
CA ARG A 132 12.87 0.82 -1.95
C ARG A 132 12.01 2.08 -1.98
N VAL A 133 12.11 2.87 -3.05
CA VAL A 133 11.38 4.14 -3.19
C VAL A 133 9.95 3.88 -3.65
N THR A 134 8.99 4.42 -2.92
CA THR A 134 7.57 4.36 -3.30
C THR A 134 7.09 5.74 -3.69
N GLN A 135 6.58 5.87 -4.90
CA GLN A 135 5.92 7.06 -5.41
C GLN A 135 4.42 6.82 -5.50
N LYS A 136 3.64 7.82 -5.13
CA LYS A 136 2.19 7.82 -5.26
C LYS A 136 1.79 9.11 -5.97
N ARG A 137 1.03 8.98 -7.05
CA ARG A 137 0.42 10.09 -7.78
C ARG A 137 -1.07 9.87 -7.88
N ARG A 138 -1.85 10.93 -7.85
CA ARG A 138 -3.31 10.84 -7.91
C ARG A 138 -3.91 12.09 -8.54
N ILE A 139 -5.14 11.91 -9.04
CA ILE A 139 -6.05 12.96 -9.47
C ILE A 139 -7.42 12.67 -8.89
N THR A 140 -8.17 13.70 -8.56
CA THR A 140 -9.56 13.58 -8.07
C THR A 140 -10.52 13.89 -9.22
N LEU A 141 -11.41 12.95 -9.54
CA LEU A 141 -12.39 13.04 -10.61
C LEU A 141 -13.78 12.63 -10.09
N PRO A 142 -14.88 13.04 -10.75
CA PRO A 142 -16.18 12.36 -10.62
C PRO A 142 -16.04 10.88 -10.96
N TYR A 143 -16.80 10.02 -10.28
CA TYR A 143 -16.69 8.57 -10.46
C TYR A 143 -16.96 8.14 -11.92
N GLY A 144 -18.00 8.70 -12.57
CA GLY A 144 -18.28 8.44 -13.97
C GLY A 144 -17.10 8.78 -14.88
N THR A 145 -16.50 9.96 -14.68
CA THR A 145 -15.30 10.40 -15.42
C THR A 145 -14.11 9.48 -15.19
N ALA A 146 -13.87 9.06 -13.93
CA ALA A 146 -12.81 8.10 -13.61
C ALA A 146 -13.04 6.74 -14.31
N ARG A 147 -14.29 6.30 -14.42
CA ARG A 147 -14.68 5.10 -15.15
C ARG A 147 -14.48 5.26 -16.65
N GLN A 148 -14.85 6.41 -17.22
CA GLN A 148 -14.61 6.71 -18.63
C GLN A 148 -13.11 6.66 -18.96
N LEU A 149 -12.26 7.24 -18.12
CA LEU A 149 -10.80 7.15 -18.29
C LEU A 149 -10.31 5.71 -18.19
N CYS A 150 -10.71 4.97 -17.13
CA CYS A 150 -10.10 3.69 -16.79
C CYS A 150 -10.73 2.50 -17.55
N ASP A 151 -12.06 2.47 -17.72
CA ASP A 151 -12.78 1.39 -18.39
C ASP A 151 -13.05 1.73 -19.86
N GLY A 152 -13.47 2.96 -20.12
CA GLY A 152 -13.71 3.46 -21.49
C GLY A 152 -12.42 3.64 -22.27
N ARG A 153 -11.28 3.80 -21.58
CA ARG A 153 -9.95 4.06 -22.19
C ARG A 153 -9.96 5.35 -23.03
N GLU A 154 -10.68 6.33 -22.54
CA GLU A 154 -10.89 7.60 -23.23
C GLU A 154 -10.15 8.72 -22.50
N MET A 155 -9.72 9.73 -23.27
CA MET A 155 -9.21 10.97 -22.71
C MET A 155 -10.38 11.73 -22.09
N VAL A 156 -10.22 12.14 -20.83
CA VAL A 156 -11.24 12.89 -20.09
C VAL A 156 -10.83 14.35 -19.90
N GLU A 157 -11.79 15.21 -19.59
CA GLU A 157 -11.50 16.59 -19.20
C GLU A 157 -10.67 16.64 -17.92
N HIS A 158 -9.64 17.48 -17.90
CA HIS A 158 -8.70 17.61 -16.78
C HIS A 158 -8.05 19.00 -16.79
N ALA A 159 -7.53 19.42 -15.64
CA ALA A 159 -6.73 20.64 -15.58
C ALA A 159 -5.39 20.49 -16.34
N PRO A 160 -4.83 21.56 -16.93
CA PRO A 160 -3.57 21.48 -17.66
C PRO A 160 -2.41 20.85 -16.85
N ALA A 161 -2.34 21.13 -15.55
CA ALA A 161 -1.34 20.57 -14.66
C ALA A 161 -1.45 19.05 -14.46
N GLU A 162 -2.64 18.49 -14.62
CA GLU A 162 -2.95 17.07 -14.43
C GLU A 162 -2.72 16.24 -15.70
N ARG A 163 -2.58 16.91 -16.85
CA ARG A 163 -2.41 16.27 -18.17
C ARG A 163 -1.37 15.17 -18.21
N PRO A 164 -0.13 15.34 -17.66
CA PRO A 164 0.88 14.30 -17.69
C PRO A 164 0.43 13.03 -16.96
N PHE A 165 -0.30 13.17 -15.85
CA PHE A 165 -0.79 12.04 -15.08
C PHE A 165 -1.95 11.32 -15.77
N VAL A 166 -2.90 12.06 -16.35
CA VAL A 166 -4.02 11.48 -17.12
C VAL A 166 -3.49 10.67 -18.31
N HIS A 167 -2.52 11.23 -19.07
CA HIS A 167 -1.85 10.52 -20.15
C HIS A 167 -1.13 9.25 -19.65
N GLU A 168 -0.45 9.31 -18.51
CA GLU A 168 0.21 8.14 -17.93
C GLU A 168 -0.79 7.04 -17.56
N VAL A 169 -1.93 7.41 -16.95
CA VAL A 169 -3.00 6.46 -16.63
C VAL A 169 -3.50 5.79 -17.88
N LEU A 170 -3.83 6.57 -18.91
CA LEU A 170 -4.36 6.06 -20.17
C LEU A 170 -3.34 5.16 -20.89
N ASP A 171 -2.07 5.59 -21.01
CA ASP A 171 -0.98 4.77 -21.58
C ASP A 171 -0.83 3.44 -20.83
N LEU A 172 -0.85 3.48 -19.51
CA LEU A 172 -0.70 2.30 -18.67
C LEU A 172 -1.84 1.30 -18.91
N ILE A 173 -3.09 1.79 -18.98
CA ILE A 173 -4.28 0.98 -19.18
C ILE A 173 -4.28 0.34 -20.57
N VAL A 174 -4.04 1.14 -21.60
CA VAL A 174 -4.07 0.68 -23.00
C VAL A 174 -2.93 -0.30 -23.27
N ARG A 175 -1.69 0.07 -22.90
CA ARG A 175 -0.52 -0.74 -23.19
C ARG A 175 -0.48 -2.07 -22.45
N LEU A 176 -1.03 -2.14 -21.23
CA LEU A 176 -1.05 -3.37 -20.43
C LEU A 176 -2.40 -4.08 -20.44
N ASP A 177 -3.37 -3.59 -21.19
CA ASP A 177 -4.75 -4.10 -21.21
C ASP A 177 -5.33 -4.25 -19.80
N LEU A 178 -5.16 -3.20 -18.98
CA LEU A 178 -5.66 -3.23 -17.61
C LEU A 178 -7.17 -3.28 -17.56
N ARG A 179 -7.71 -4.12 -16.68
CA ARG A 179 -9.15 -4.32 -16.47
C ARG A 179 -9.45 -4.31 -14.98
N PRO A 180 -10.70 -4.04 -14.56
CA PRO A 180 -11.13 -4.26 -13.19
C PRO A 180 -10.78 -5.67 -12.71
N ALA A 181 -10.14 -5.79 -11.56
CA ALA A 181 -9.68 -7.08 -11.02
C ALA A 181 -10.26 -7.41 -9.65
N ALA A 182 -10.41 -6.43 -8.76
CA ALA A 182 -11.02 -6.61 -7.46
C ALA A 182 -11.45 -5.27 -6.85
N ILE A 183 -12.58 -5.28 -6.13
CA ILE A 183 -12.93 -4.22 -5.20
C ILE A 183 -12.49 -4.65 -3.80
N THR A 184 -11.89 -3.70 -3.05
CA THR A 184 -11.59 -3.87 -1.62
C THR A 184 -12.19 -2.72 -0.83
N GLY A 185 -12.78 -3.03 0.32
CA GLY A 185 -13.34 -2.03 1.24
C GLY A 185 -12.96 -2.34 2.68
N TYR A 186 -12.83 -1.33 3.51
CA TYR A 186 -12.55 -1.45 4.94
C TYR A 186 -12.94 -0.17 5.68
N GLN A 187 -13.11 -0.29 6.99
CA GLN A 187 -13.29 0.85 7.90
C GLN A 187 -11.94 1.23 8.48
N ARG A 188 -11.56 2.52 8.37
CA ARG A 188 -10.28 3.05 8.81
C ARG A 188 -10.44 4.03 9.94
N GLU A 189 -9.67 3.83 11.01
CA GLU A 189 -9.35 4.84 12.01
C GLU A 189 -7.89 5.25 11.83
N ALA A 190 -7.57 6.54 12.02
CA ALA A 190 -6.23 7.06 11.83
C ALA A 190 -5.84 8.01 12.96
N LEU A 191 -4.59 7.86 13.41
CA LEU A 191 -3.92 8.72 14.37
C LEU A 191 -2.66 9.32 13.74
N VAL A 192 -2.34 10.55 14.10
CA VAL A 192 -1.15 11.28 13.64
C VAL A 192 -0.29 11.69 14.83
N GLY A 193 1.01 11.65 14.65
CA GLY A 193 1.97 12.08 15.67
C GLY A 193 1.86 13.57 15.96
N ARG A 194 2.07 13.94 17.23
CA ARG A 194 2.18 15.32 17.67
C ARG A 194 3.50 15.94 17.22
N ALA A 195 3.75 17.19 17.56
CA ALA A 195 4.89 17.99 17.09
C ALA A 195 6.26 17.31 17.18
N SER A 196 6.49 16.47 18.20
CA SER A 196 7.74 15.70 18.38
C SER A 196 7.90 14.52 17.41
N ASP A 197 6.78 14.02 16.88
CA ASP A 197 6.73 12.83 16.04
C ASP A 197 6.10 13.14 14.67
N THR A 198 6.48 14.27 14.08
CA THR A 198 6.01 14.71 12.76
C THR A 198 6.29 13.63 11.71
N GLY A 199 5.26 13.26 10.96
CA GLY A 199 5.34 12.20 9.94
C GLY A 199 5.04 10.79 10.45
N LEU A 200 4.82 10.62 11.77
CA LEU A 200 4.24 9.39 12.29
C LEU A 200 2.73 9.37 12.02
N ARG A 201 2.26 8.28 11.43
CA ARG A 201 0.84 8.02 11.25
C ARG A 201 0.54 6.55 11.51
N VAL A 202 -0.43 6.28 12.35
CA VAL A 202 -0.91 4.92 12.63
C VAL A 202 -2.35 4.80 12.14
N THR A 203 -2.66 3.72 11.40
CA THR A 203 -4.02 3.44 10.94
C THR A 203 -4.44 2.04 11.35
N PHE A 204 -5.72 1.89 11.69
CA PHE A 204 -6.37 0.62 11.97
C PHE A 204 -7.44 0.38 10.91
N ASP A 205 -7.27 -0.65 10.10
CA ASP A 205 -8.20 -1.04 9.05
C ASP A 205 -8.96 -2.29 9.48
N ARG A 206 -10.25 -2.14 9.72
CA ARG A 206 -11.15 -3.20 10.19
C ARG A 206 -12.13 -3.62 9.12
N ARG A 207 -12.74 -4.80 9.27
CA ARG A 207 -13.78 -5.33 8.39
C ARG A 207 -13.35 -5.30 6.92
N VAL A 208 -12.13 -5.76 6.65
CA VAL A 208 -11.57 -5.79 5.29
C VAL A 208 -12.33 -6.82 4.47
N ARG A 209 -13.02 -6.33 3.45
CA ARG A 209 -13.90 -7.11 2.59
C ARG A 209 -13.75 -6.68 1.14
N GLY A 210 -14.31 -7.44 0.22
CA GLY A 210 -14.28 -7.10 -1.19
C GLY A 210 -15.08 -8.06 -2.04
N ARG A 211 -14.97 -7.88 -3.36
CA ARG A 211 -15.61 -8.73 -4.37
C ARG A 211 -14.79 -8.78 -5.65
N ASP A 212 -15.01 -9.83 -6.41
CA ASP A 212 -14.37 -10.16 -7.69
C ASP A 212 -15.30 -10.00 -8.91
N ARG A 213 -16.46 -9.38 -8.68
CA ARG A 213 -17.51 -9.12 -9.66
C ARG A 213 -18.18 -7.80 -9.35
N ASP A 214 -19.10 -7.36 -10.20
CA ASP A 214 -19.85 -6.11 -10.01
C ASP A 214 -18.91 -4.95 -9.64
N PHE A 215 -17.95 -4.70 -10.52
CA PHE A 215 -16.85 -3.75 -10.29
C PHE A 215 -17.31 -2.29 -10.33
N ARG A 216 -18.42 -1.99 -9.63
CA ARG A 216 -19.02 -0.65 -9.52
C ARG A 216 -19.21 -0.27 -8.07
N PHE A 217 -19.00 1.00 -7.73
CA PHE A 217 -19.24 1.52 -6.39
C PHE A 217 -20.73 1.78 -6.12
N ASP A 218 -21.50 2.06 -7.16
CA ASP A 218 -22.93 2.35 -7.14
C ASP A 218 -23.82 1.12 -7.30
N THR A 219 -23.28 -0.09 -7.21
CA THR A 219 -24.05 -1.33 -7.25
C THR A 219 -24.95 -1.41 -6.01
N PRO A 220 -26.27 -1.55 -6.15
CA PRO A 220 -27.20 -1.76 -5.03
C PRO A 220 -26.88 -3.07 -4.31
N ALA A 221 -26.83 -3.02 -2.96
CA ALA A 221 -26.64 -4.18 -2.08
C ALA A 221 -25.56 -5.18 -2.57
N PRO A 222 -24.31 -4.73 -2.81
CA PRO A 222 -23.28 -5.58 -3.39
C PRO A 222 -22.90 -6.72 -2.44
N GLU A 223 -22.69 -7.90 -3.00
CA GLU A 223 -22.23 -9.08 -2.26
C GLU A 223 -20.73 -9.00 -2.01
N ASN A 224 -20.35 -8.55 -0.80
CA ASN A 224 -18.95 -8.47 -0.38
C ASN A 224 -18.60 -9.59 0.61
N ARG A 225 -17.43 -10.24 0.40
CA ARG A 225 -16.89 -11.25 1.31
C ARG A 225 -15.70 -10.71 2.10
N PHE A 226 -15.53 -11.17 3.35
CA PHE A 226 -14.32 -10.84 4.11
C PHE A 226 -13.08 -11.45 3.46
N THR A 227 -12.07 -10.62 3.22
CA THR A 227 -10.76 -11.01 2.69
C THR A 227 -9.69 -11.05 3.79
N ILE A 228 -10.02 -10.56 4.97
CA ILE A 228 -9.30 -10.72 6.22
C ILE A 228 -10.35 -11.09 7.26
N PRO A 229 -10.08 -12.03 8.18
CA PRO A 229 -11.03 -12.43 9.20
C PRO A 229 -11.61 -11.22 9.95
N PRO A 230 -12.94 -11.15 10.18
CA PRO A 230 -13.59 -9.96 10.74
C PRO A 230 -13.16 -9.62 12.17
N HIS A 231 -12.61 -10.59 12.92
CA HIS A 231 -12.03 -10.39 14.24
C HIS A 231 -10.59 -9.87 14.22
N MET A 232 -10.03 -9.62 13.02
CA MET A 232 -8.68 -9.10 12.84
C MET A 232 -8.71 -7.69 12.27
N SER A 233 -7.74 -6.89 12.68
CA SER A 233 -7.46 -5.54 12.18
C SER A 233 -6.07 -5.48 11.55
N VAL A 234 -5.93 -4.75 10.45
CA VAL A 234 -4.62 -4.41 9.90
C VAL A 234 -4.18 -3.08 10.49
N MET A 235 -3.22 -3.13 11.39
CA MET A 235 -2.55 -1.95 11.88
C MET A 235 -1.38 -1.60 10.96
N GLU A 236 -1.29 -0.35 10.53
CA GLU A 236 -0.22 0.14 9.67
C GLU A 236 0.41 1.37 10.29
N ILE A 237 1.72 1.31 10.54
CA ILE A 237 2.52 2.42 11.05
C ILE A 237 3.34 2.99 9.89
N LYS A 238 3.20 4.28 9.65
CA LYS A 238 4.00 5.03 8.69
C LYS A 238 4.85 6.03 9.44
N VAL A 239 6.14 6.02 9.14
CA VAL A 239 7.12 6.92 9.74
C VAL A 239 8.05 7.47 8.67
N ASN A 240 8.47 8.71 8.85
CA ASN A 240 9.57 9.28 8.09
C ASN A 240 10.87 8.98 8.85
N GLU A 241 11.94 8.59 8.12
CA GLU A 241 13.30 8.36 8.64
C GLU A 241 13.44 7.22 9.63
N ARG A 242 12.97 7.34 10.84
CA ARG A 242 13.10 6.33 11.89
C ARG A 242 11.81 6.18 12.70
N THR A 243 11.59 4.98 13.15
CA THR A 243 10.49 4.69 14.09
C THR A 243 10.84 5.25 15.46
N PRO A 244 9.99 6.06 16.11
CA PRO A 244 10.18 6.48 17.49
C PRO A 244 10.36 5.27 18.42
N HIS A 245 11.27 5.39 19.41
CA HIS A 245 11.56 4.30 20.35
C HIS A 245 10.30 3.77 21.05
N TRP A 246 9.41 4.67 21.47
CA TRP A 246 8.19 4.28 22.17
C TRP A 246 7.22 3.44 21.31
N ILE A 247 7.23 3.60 19.97
CA ILE A 247 6.48 2.74 19.02
C ILE A 247 7.10 1.34 18.95
N THR A 248 8.43 1.23 18.94
CA THR A 248 9.11 -0.07 18.92
C THR A 248 8.94 -0.80 20.25
N ASP A 249 8.96 -0.08 21.36
CA ASP A 249 8.69 -0.58 22.70
C ASP A 249 7.23 -1.07 22.82
N LEU A 250 6.25 -0.30 22.35
CA LEU A 250 4.85 -0.71 22.28
C LEU A 250 4.71 -2.01 21.47
N ALA A 251 5.32 -2.08 20.29
CA ALA A 251 5.26 -3.28 19.44
C ALA A 251 5.83 -4.51 20.17
N ALA A 252 6.94 -4.35 20.89
CA ALA A 252 7.56 -5.42 21.67
C ALA A 252 6.67 -5.85 22.85
N ARG A 253 6.19 -4.92 23.67
CA ARG A 253 5.32 -5.22 24.83
C ARG A 253 4.00 -5.88 24.42
N ARG A 254 3.45 -5.50 23.28
CA ARG A 254 2.22 -6.06 22.72
C ARG A 254 2.45 -7.29 21.85
N ASN A 255 3.71 -7.79 21.77
CA ASN A 255 4.11 -8.96 20.98
C ASN A 255 3.60 -8.90 19.52
N LEU A 256 3.80 -7.74 18.85
CA LEU A 256 3.32 -7.51 17.50
C LEU A 256 4.29 -8.08 16.47
N ASN A 257 3.79 -8.93 15.59
CA ASN A 257 4.57 -9.53 14.52
C ASN A 257 4.38 -8.78 13.20
N LEU A 258 5.50 -8.39 12.55
CA LEU A 258 5.48 -7.76 11.25
C LEU A 258 4.96 -8.70 10.18
N VAL A 259 4.01 -8.22 9.37
CA VAL A 259 3.43 -8.98 8.27
C VAL A 259 3.57 -8.28 6.92
N ARG A 260 3.71 -9.05 5.85
CA ARG A 260 3.76 -8.54 4.48
C ARG A 260 2.37 -8.62 3.83
N ILE A 261 1.41 -7.88 4.36
CA ILE A 261 0.03 -7.91 3.90
C ILE A 261 -0.27 -6.82 2.86
N SER A 262 -1.10 -7.15 1.89
CA SER A 262 -1.66 -6.23 0.90
C SER A 262 -3.12 -6.58 0.66
N LYS A 263 -4.04 -5.67 0.91
CA LYS A 263 -5.48 -5.90 0.75
C LYS A 263 -5.86 -6.38 -0.65
N TYR A 264 -5.23 -5.83 -1.70
CA TYR A 264 -5.41 -6.30 -3.07
C TYR A 264 -4.98 -7.77 -3.23
N VAL A 265 -3.79 -8.12 -2.74
CA VAL A 265 -3.29 -9.51 -2.79
C VAL A 265 -4.23 -10.44 -2.04
N GLN A 266 -4.66 -10.06 -0.83
CA GLN A 266 -5.61 -10.85 -0.05
C GLN A 266 -6.95 -11.05 -0.79
N SER A 267 -7.43 -10.06 -1.54
CA SER A 267 -8.63 -10.23 -2.37
C SER A 267 -8.41 -11.26 -3.48
N ILE A 268 -7.31 -11.17 -4.22
CA ILE A 268 -6.98 -12.11 -5.29
C ILE A 268 -6.87 -13.55 -4.75
N GLU A 269 -6.19 -13.73 -3.61
CA GLU A 269 -6.03 -15.03 -2.95
C GLU A 269 -7.35 -15.58 -2.41
N THR A 270 -8.14 -14.74 -1.72
CA THR A 270 -9.44 -15.15 -1.14
C THR A 270 -10.44 -15.58 -2.20
N PHE A 271 -10.40 -14.96 -3.37
CA PHE A 271 -11.31 -15.28 -4.49
C PHE A 271 -10.75 -16.34 -5.42
N GLY A 272 -9.52 -16.81 -5.20
CA GLY A 272 -8.89 -17.85 -6.03
C GLY A 272 -8.63 -17.40 -7.46
N LEU A 273 -8.36 -16.10 -7.69
CA LEU A 273 -8.23 -15.53 -9.02
C LEU A 273 -6.83 -15.68 -9.63
N ALA A 274 -5.81 -16.02 -8.82
CA ALA A 274 -4.43 -16.05 -9.26
C ALA A 274 -4.17 -17.19 -10.25
N PRO A 275 -3.90 -16.89 -11.55
CA PRO A 275 -3.42 -17.88 -12.49
C PRO A 275 -1.96 -18.23 -12.18
N ARG A 276 -1.37 -19.13 -12.96
CA ARG A 276 0.07 -19.38 -12.88
C ARG A 276 0.87 -18.10 -13.06
N SER A 277 1.99 -17.96 -12.34
CA SER A 277 2.85 -16.79 -12.45
C SER A 277 3.40 -16.62 -13.87
N ILE A 278 3.28 -15.41 -14.40
CA ILE A 278 3.89 -15.05 -15.70
C ILE A 278 5.42 -14.92 -15.62
N PHE A 279 5.98 -14.96 -14.42
CA PHE A 279 7.42 -14.92 -14.16
C PHE A 279 7.98 -16.31 -13.85
N HIS A 280 7.13 -17.34 -13.86
CA HIS A 280 7.56 -18.72 -13.68
C HIS A 280 8.11 -19.24 -15.01
N VAL A 281 9.35 -19.68 -15.00
CA VAL A 281 9.95 -20.40 -16.13
C VAL A 281 9.44 -21.85 -16.06
N ASP A 282 8.88 -22.35 -17.14
CA ASP A 282 8.46 -23.74 -17.20
C ASP A 282 9.66 -24.66 -17.03
N GLU A 283 9.52 -25.74 -16.26
CA GLU A 283 10.59 -26.74 -16.12
C GLU A 283 11.01 -27.35 -17.48
N ALA A 284 10.07 -27.35 -18.43
CA ALA A 284 10.36 -27.77 -19.80
C ALA A 284 11.29 -26.79 -20.55
N ASP A 285 11.32 -25.52 -20.15
CA ASP A 285 12.20 -24.50 -20.73
C ASP A 285 13.49 -24.28 -19.93
N CYS A 286 13.64 -24.98 -18.80
CA CYS A 286 14.88 -25.00 -18.06
C CYS A 286 15.87 -25.93 -18.78
N PRO A 287 17.08 -25.43 -19.16
CA PRO A 287 18.11 -26.34 -19.65
C PRO A 287 18.39 -27.40 -18.55
N PRO A 288 18.59 -28.66 -18.92
CA PRO A 288 18.94 -29.67 -17.94
C PRO A 288 20.15 -29.20 -17.12
N PRO A 289 20.20 -29.49 -15.81
CA PRO A 289 21.34 -29.11 -15.00
C PRO A 289 22.60 -29.63 -15.66
N THR A 290 23.55 -28.74 -15.90
CA THR A 290 24.88 -29.14 -16.42
C THR A 290 25.41 -30.19 -15.46
N PRO A 291 25.80 -31.36 -15.93
CA PRO A 291 26.40 -32.38 -15.07
C PRO A 291 27.55 -31.74 -14.32
N THR A 292 27.42 -31.63 -13.01
CA THR A 292 28.54 -31.24 -12.16
C THR A 292 29.58 -32.32 -12.37
N GLU A 293 30.71 -32.00 -13.01
CA GLU A 293 31.85 -32.90 -13.01
C GLU A 293 32.12 -33.25 -11.55
N GLU A 294 31.81 -34.46 -11.15
CA GLU A 294 32.23 -35.01 -9.87
C GLU A 294 33.75 -34.96 -9.87
N GLN A 295 34.32 -33.96 -9.23
CA GLN A 295 35.74 -33.98 -8.93
C GLN A 295 35.98 -35.23 -8.08
N PRO A 296 36.83 -36.16 -8.51
CA PRO A 296 37.15 -37.34 -7.73
C PRO A 296 37.71 -36.87 -6.38
N LEU A 297 37.09 -37.30 -5.30
CA LEU A 297 37.54 -37.06 -3.94
C LEU A 297 39.02 -37.47 -3.87
N ALA A 298 39.90 -36.46 -3.88
CA ALA A 298 41.32 -36.68 -3.66
C ALA A 298 41.48 -37.41 -2.32
N GLN A 299 42.02 -38.63 -2.41
CA GLN A 299 42.32 -39.47 -1.25
C GLN A 299 43.24 -38.69 -0.31
N ARG A 300 42.76 -38.35 0.86
CA ARG A 300 43.58 -37.79 1.95
C ARG A 300 44.57 -38.91 2.37
N PRO A 301 45.87 -38.66 2.40
CA PRO A 301 46.82 -39.64 2.94
C PRO A 301 46.55 -39.80 4.45
N ALA A 302 46.45 -41.08 4.87
CA ALA A 302 46.34 -41.44 6.27
C ALA A 302 47.59 -40.98 7.04
N GLN A 303 47.40 -40.14 8.01
CA GLN A 303 48.40 -39.81 9.01
C GLN A 303 48.17 -40.72 10.22
N ASP A 304 48.68 -41.92 10.13
CA ASP A 304 48.95 -42.77 11.31
C ASP A 304 50.40 -42.57 11.74
N ALA A 305 50.61 -41.89 12.86
CA ALA A 305 51.83 -42.01 13.65
C ALA A 305 51.48 -41.96 15.15
N PRO A 306 51.80 -42.96 15.95
CA PRO A 306 51.48 -42.98 17.35
C PRO A 306 52.49 -42.13 18.14
N LEU A 307 51.94 -41.24 19.02
CA LEU A 307 52.70 -40.52 20.03
C LEU A 307 53.28 -41.52 21.06
N LYS A 308 54.61 -41.65 21.09
CA LYS A 308 55.31 -42.29 22.18
C LYS A 308 55.28 -41.43 23.43
N VAL A 309 54.63 -41.92 24.47
CA VAL A 309 54.76 -41.38 25.84
C VAL A 309 56.13 -41.81 26.39
N GLY A 310 57.03 -40.85 26.63
CA GLY A 310 58.27 -41.06 27.36
C GLY A 310 58.06 -40.65 28.82
N ALA A 311 58.22 -41.60 29.72
CA ALA A 311 58.37 -41.37 31.14
C ALA A 311 59.80 -40.85 31.46
N GLN A 312 59.90 -39.79 32.20
CA GLN A 312 60.77 -39.55 33.37
C GLN A 312 60.38 -38.26 34.07
#